data_0d1cec11c5835fbf71f35fd7eaa8b1ca
#
_entry.id   0d1cec11c5835fbf71f35fd7eaa8b1ca
#
_cell.length_a   1.000
_cell.length_b   1.000
_cell.length_c   1.000
_cell.angle_alpha   90.00
_cell.angle_beta   90.00
_cell.angle_gamma   90.00
#
_symmetry.space_group_name_H-M   'P 1'
#
loop_
_entity.id
_entity.type
_entity.pdbx_description
1 polymer ?
#
loop_
_entity_poly.entity_id
_entity_poly.type
_entity_poly.pdbx_seq_one_letter_code
_entity_poly.pdbx_strand_id
1 'polypeptide(L)'
;MRDHDFPHKRVTAILLLVLFALGDLVGTVSAQGEWEITAESEAALERGLAWLARNQGPEGNWDSNDLGLVSTGVLAFLAAGHLPDRGPYGATVRRALDYVIRNAQPSGLLNIAEARRGTYNHGLSTFVLGQAYGMTNDRRLGPLLDQALKVVQNSQCGDGGWDYVPKRQ
;
A
#
# COMPACT_ATOMS: atom_id res chain seq x y z
N MET A 1 -11.91 56.73 55.77
CA MET A 1 -12.22 55.53 55.05
C MET A 1 -10.97 55.18 54.29
N ARG A 2 -10.19 54.18 54.75
CA ARG A 2 -8.92 53.76 54.11
C ARG A 2 -9.19 52.56 53.29
N ASP A 3 -9.03 52.72 51.98
CA ASP A 3 -9.11 51.60 51.02
C ASP A 3 -7.87 50.69 51.23
N HIS A 4 -8.15 49.46 51.65
CA HIS A 4 -7.14 48.43 51.72
C HIS A 4 -7.06 47.79 50.27
N ASP A 5 -6.10 48.29 49.51
CA ASP A 5 -5.76 47.72 48.19
C ASP A 5 -5.03 46.39 48.42
N PHE A 6 -5.69 45.29 48.11
CA PHE A 6 -5.22 43.93 48.38
C PHE A 6 -4.10 43.49 47.46
N PRO A 7 -3.08 42.76 47.95
CA PRO A 7 -1.91 42.31 47.17
C PRO A 7 -2.21 41.25 46.10
N HIS A 8 -3.46 40.84 45.95
CA HIS A 8 -3.86 39.75 45.04
C HIS A 8 -3.61 40.06 43.57
N LYS A 9 -3.73 41.29 43.11
CA LYS A 9 -3.44 41.69 41.73
C LYS A 9 -2.00 41.50 41.30
N ARG A 10 -1.05 41.70 42.22
CA ARG A 10 0.39 41.51 41.95
C ARG A 10 0.80 40.05 41.93
N VAL A 11 0.19 39.20 42.75
CA VAL A 11 0.43 37.76 42.78
C VAL A 11 -0.11 37.09 41.54
N THR A 12 -1.30 37.50 41.06
CA THR A 12 -1.89 36.96 39.82
C THR A 12 -1.07 37.35 38.59
N ALA A 13 -0.55 38.58 38.51
CA ALA A 13 0.32 39.02 37.43
C ALA A 13 1.66 38.28 37.39
N ILE A 14 2.26 37.98 38.53
CA ILE A 14 3.51 37.20 38.60
C ILE A 14 3.26 35.74 38.23
N LEU A 15 2.13 35.16 38.64
CA LEU A 15 1.77 33.77 38.28
C LEU A 15 1.53 33.61 36.79
N LEU A 16 0.89 34.59 36.12
CA LEU A 16 0.68 34.62 34.68
C LEU A 16 2.01 34.80 33.92
N LEU A 17 2.93 35.62 34.41
CA LEU A 17 4.24 35.78 33.78
C LEU A 17 5.12 34.53 33.90
N VAL A 18 5.04 33.80 35.01
CA VAL A 18 5.77 32.55 35.20
C VAL A 18 5.19 31.44 34.32
N LEU A 19 3.86 31.39 34.15
CA LEU A 19 3.21 30.45 33.22
C LEU A 19 3.57 30.76 31.76
N PHE A 20 3.72 32.04 31.38
CA PHE A 20 4.13 32.41 30.03
C PHE A 20 5.61 32.10 29.78
N ALA A 21 6.49 32.30 30.77
CA ALA A 21 7.92 31.98 30.68
C ALA A 21 8.19 30.46 30.68
N LEU A 22 7.28 29.63 31.23
CA LEU A 22 7.36 28.16 31.16
C LEU A 22 6.80 27.62 29.83
N GLY A 23 5.98 28.39 29.09
CA GLY A 23 5.46 28.03 27.79
C GLY A 23 6.53 27.92 26.70
N ASP A 24 7.61 28.72 26.80
CA ASP A 24 8.73 28.71 25.86
C ASP A 24 9.74 27.56 26.12
N LEU A 25 9.58 26.80 27.22
CA LEU A 25 10.41 25.63 27.53
C LEU A 25 9.80 24.31 27.03
N VAL A 26 8.59 24.34 26.47
CA VAL A 26 8.08 23.21 25.70
C VAL A 26 8.77 23.28 24.34
N GLY A 27 10.00 22.79 24.29
CA GLY A 27 10.67 22.51 23.03
C GLY A 27 9.68 21.73 22.18
N THR A 28 9.40 22.19 20.96
CA THR A 28 8.69 21.42 19.96
C THR A 28 9.41 20.08 19.86
N VAL A 29 8.87 19.06 20.49
CA VAL A 29 9.25 17.68 20.19
C VAL A 29 8.84 17.50 18.76
N SER A 30 9.74 17.79 17.85
CA SER A 30 9.65 17.34 16.48
C SER A 30 9.67 15.83 16.57
N ALA A 31 8.52 15.20 16.47
CA ALA A 31 8.41 13.77 16.30
C ALA A 31 8.85 13.45 14.86
N GLN A 32 10.12 13.75 14.56
CA GLN A 32 10.80 13.21 13.39
C GLN A 32 11.06 11.74 13.74
N GLY A 33 10.09 10.91 13.38
CA GLY A 33 10.25 9.48 13.50
C GLY A 33 11.41 9.04 12.60
N GLU A 34 12.23 8.11 13.08
CA GLU A 34 13.30 7.41 12.34
C GLU A 34 12.81 6.80 11.01
N TRP A 35 11.50 6.83 10.77
CA TRP A 35 10.75 6.24 9.65
C TRP A 35 10.17 7.30 8.69
N GLU A 36 10.57 8.56 8.82
CA GLU A 36 10.07 9.62 7.95
C GLU A 36 10.62 9.42 6.52
N ILE A 37 9.74 9.59 5.52
CA ILE A 37 10.13 9.54 4.11
C ILE A 37 11.06 10.72 3.84
N THR A 38 12.32 10.42 3.54
CA THR A 38 13.32 11.45 3.21
C THR A 38 13.35 11.72 1.70
N ALA A 39 13.90 12.88 1.30
CA ALA A 39 14.09 13.21 -0.12
C ALA A 39 14.93 12.16 -0.85
N GLU A 40 15.91 11.55 -0.17
CA GLU A 40 16.74 10.48 -0.74
C GLU A 40 15.92 9.19 -0.96
N SER A 41 15.02 8.83 -0.02
CA SER A 41 14.16 7.66 -0.16
C SER A 41 13.10 7.86 -1.24
N GLU A 42 12.53 9.06 -1.36
CA GLU A 42 11.62 9.42 -2.45
C GLU A 42 12.33 9.33 -3.82
N ALA A 43 13.54 9.91 -3.93
CA ALA A 43 14.32 9.81 -5.16
C ALA A 43 14.71 8.37 -5.49
N ALA A 44 14.95 7.51 -4.50
CA ALA A 44 15.23 6.09 -4.70
C ALA A 44 13.99 5.34 -5.21
N LEU A 45 12.82 5.60 -4.63
CA LEU A 45 11.54 5.06 -5.08
C LEU A 45 11.27 5.42 -6.54
N GLU A 46 11.39 6.73 -6.88
CA GLU A 46 11.15 7.21 -8.24
C GLU A 46 12.09 6.57 -9.26
N ARG A 47 13.38 6.40 -8.93
CA ARG A 47 14.33 5.66 -9.79
C ARG A 47 13.90 4.20 -9.98
N GLY A 48 13.40 3.56 -8.95
CA GLY A 48 12.88 2.18 -9.01
C GLY A 48 11.66 2.07 -9.92
N LEU A 49 10.67 2.95 -9.76
CA LEU A 49 9.46 3.00 -10.59
C LEU A 49 9.81 3.29 -12.06
N ALA A 50 10.69 4.25 -12.29
CA ALA A 50 11.17 4.56 -13.63
C ALA A 50 11.92 3.37 -14.28
N TRP A 51 12.68 2.60 -13.49
CA TRP A 51 13.33 1.38 -13.97
C TRP A 51 12.29 0.33 -14.36
N LEU A 52 11.31 0.06 -13.49
CA LEU A 52 10.21 -0.87 -13.78
C LEU A 52 9.48 -0.47 -15.07
N ALA A 53 9.13 0.81 -15.22
CA ALA A 53 8.43 1.27 -16.41
C ALA A 53 9.23 1.07 -17.71
N ARG A 54 10.54 1.31 -17.68
CA ARG A 54 11.42 1.13 -18.86
C ARG A 54 11.70 -0.32 -19.20
N ASN A 55 11.65 -1.22 -18.21
CA ASN A 55 11.98 -2.63 -18.39
C ASN A 55 10.75 -3.54 -18.46
N GLN A 56 9.54 -2.96 -18.52
CA GLN A 56 8.32 -3.74 -18.72
C GLN A 56 8.28 -4.31 -20.12
N GLY A 57 8.05 -5.61 -20.23
CA GLY A 57 7.87 -6.30 -21.50
C GLY A 57 6.56 -5.90 -22.23
N PRO A 58 6.45 -6.22 -23.51
CA PRO A 58 5.30 -5.85 -24.34
C PRO A 58 4.00 -6.47 -23.82
N GLU A 59 4.07 -7.64 -23.20
CA GLU A 59 2.93 -8.33 -22.61
C GLU A 59 2.42 -7.70 -21.30
N GLY A 60 3.21 -6.83 -20.66
CA GLY A 60 2.89 -6.20 -19.40
C GLY A 60 3.57 -6.83 -18.18
N ASN A 61 4.37 -7.87 -18.38
CA ASN A 61 5.18 -8.52 -17.34
C ASN A 61 6.62 -8.00 -17.31
N TRP A 62 7.45 -8.53 -16.40
CA TRP A 62 8.88 -8.23 -16.27
C TRP A 62 9.68 -9.53 -16.33
N ASP A 63 9.97 -9.97 -17.54
CA ASP A 63 10.81 -11.16 -17.84
C ASP A 63 10.41 -12.43 -17.08
N SER A 64 9.14 -12.48 -16.66
CA SER A 64 8.56 -13.56 -15.87
C SER A 64 7.07 -13.73 -16.19
N ASN A 65 6.63 -14.97 -16.25
CA ASN A 65 5.20 -15.30 -16.31
C ASN A 65 4.57 -15.50 -14.93
N ASP A 66 5.32 -15.27 -13.85
CA ASP A 66 4.87 -15.41 -12.46
C ASP A 66 3.93 -14.24 -12.10
N LEU A 67 2.63 -14.55 -11.93
CA LEU A 67 1.61 -13.54 -11.65
C LEU A 67 1.86 -12.81 -10.31
N GLY A 68 2.45 -13.48 -9.32
CA GLY A 68 2.79 -12.85 -8.06
C GLY A 68 3.88 -11.78 -8.23
N LEU A 69 4.91 -12.06 -9.05
CA LEU A 69 5.95 -11.07 -9.35
C LEU A 69 5.39 -9.87 -10.13
N VAL A 70 4.56 -10.14 -11.15
CA VAL A 70 3.90 -9.06 -11.91
C VAL A 70 3.03 -8.22 -11.00
N SER A 71 2.26 -8.85 -10.12
CA SER A 71 1.41 -8.16 -9.14
C SER A 71 2.23 -7.31 -8.17
N THR A 72 3.40 -7.79 -7.71
CA THR A 72 4.30 -6.99 -6.87
C THR A 72 4.78 -5.73 -7.59
N GLY A 73 5.08 -5.83 -8.89
CA GLY A 73 5.39 -4.65 -9.72
C GLY A 73 4.22 -3.66 -9.78
N VAL A 74 2.99 -4.15 -9.96
CA VAL A 74 1.78 -3.29 -9.90
C VAL A 74 1.65 -2.63 -8.53
N LEU A 75 1.86 -3.40 -7.44
CA LEU A 75 1.75 -2.89 -6.08
C LEU A 75 2.71 -1.73 -5.82
N ALA A 76 3.94 -1.79 -6.34
CA ALA A 76 4.90 -0.71 -6.21
C ALA A 76 4.37 0.61 -6.79
N PHE A 77 3.74 0.57 -7.96
CA PHE A 77 3.11 1.75 -8.56
C PHE A 77 1.87 2.23 -7.78
N LEU A 78 0.99 1.32 -7.38
CA LEU A 78 -0.22 1.68 -6.63
C LEU A 78 0.12 2.28 -5.27
N ALA A 79 1.10 1.73 -4.55
CA ALA A 79 1.57 2.25 -3.27
C ALA A 79 2.17 3.66 -3.38
N ALA A 80 2.77 3.97 -4.54
CA ALA A 80 3.26 5.32 -4.86
C ALA A 80 2.15 6.25 -5.43
N GLY A 81 0.89 5.82 -5.45
CA GLY A 81 -0.24 6.62 -5.91
C GLY A 81 -0.45 6.63 -7.43
N HIS A 82 0.26 5.81 -8.20
CA HIS A 82 0.10 5.74 -9.64
C HIS A 82 -1.02 4.77 -10.02
N LEU A 83 -2.06 5.28 -10.66
CA LEU A 83 -3.24 4.52 -11.07
C LEU A 83 -3.16 4.10 -12.55
N PRO A 84 -3.84 3.02 -12.94
CA PRO A 84 -3.94 2.65 -14.35
C PRO A 84 -4.57 3.80 -15.16
N ASP A 85 -4.08 3.99 -16.36
CA ASP A 85 -4.50 5.01 -17.32
C ASP A 85 -4.34 6.48 -16.87
N ARG A 86 -3.61 6.73 -15.77
CA ARG A 86 -3.39 8.08 -15.24
C ARG A 86 -1.92 8.36 -14.99
N GLY A 87 -1.47 9.55 -15.39
CA GLY A 87 -0.11 10.03 -15.15
C GLY A 87 0.97 9.27 -15.93
N PRO A 88 2.24 9.47 -15.57
CA PRO A 88 3.38 9.00 -16.37
C PRO A 88 3.51 7.47 -16.42
N TYR A 89 3.02 6.76 -15.41
CA TYR A 89 3.10 5.30 -15.31
C TYR A 89 1.77 4.59 -15.60
N GLY A 90 0.69 5.33 -15.93
CA GLY A 90 -0.65 4.76 -16.08
C GLY A 90 -0.74 3.65 -17.11
N ALA A 91 -0.05 3.77 -18.24
CA ALA A 91 -0.01 2.72 -19.26
C ALA A 91 0.76 1.47 -18.78
N THR A 92 1.82 1.64 -18.00
CA THR A 92 2.58 0.54 -17.40
C THR A 92 1.70 -0.24 -16.41
N VAL A 93 1.03 0.47 -15.50
CA VAL A 93 0.11 -0.16 -14.53
C VAL A 93 -1.03 -0.88 -15.23
N ARG A 94 -1.64 -0.25 -16.25
CA ARG A 94 -2.72 -0.85 -17.04
C ARG A 94 -2.28 -2.17 -17.70
N ARG A 95 -1.15 -2.17 -18.42
CA ARG A 95 -0.65 -3.38 -19.09
C ARG A 95 -0.36 -4.52 -18.11
N ALA A 96 0.21 -4.21 -16.94
CA ALA A 96 0.50 -5.22 -15.93
C ALA A 96 -0.78 -5.80 -15.30
N LEU A 97 -1.78 -4.98 -14.99
CA LEU A 97 -3.09 -5.44 -14.52
C LEU A 97 -3.78 -6.31 -15.59
N ASP A 98 -3.76 -5.87 -16.83
CA ASP A 98 -4.34 -6.64 -17.94
C ASP A 98 -3.63 -7.98 -18.14
N TYR A 99 -2.30 -8.03 -17.89
CA TYR A 99 -1.56 -9.29 -17.89
C TYR A 99 -2.08 -10.26 -16.82
N VAL A 100 -2.26 -9.79 -15.58
CA VAL A 100 -2.78 -10.64 -14.50
C VAL A 100 -4.21 -11.10 -14.79
N ILE A 101 -5.07 -10.18 -15.24
CA ILE A 101 -6.49 -10.48 -15.53
C ILE A 101 -6.62 -11.54 -16.61
N ARG A 102 -5.92 -11.41 -17.75
CA ARG A 102 -6.06 -12.35 -18.87
C ARG A 102 -5.41 -13.71 -18.64
N ASN A 103 -4.49 -13.80 -17.66
CA ASN A 103 -3.85 -15.05 -17.28
C ASN A 103 -4.47 -15.71 -16.04
N ALA A 104 -5.57 -15.16 -15.52
CA ALA A 104 -6.34 -15.81 -14.47
C ALA A 104 -6.96 -17.12 -15.01
N GLN A 105 -6.89 -18.18 -14.22
CA GLN A 105 -7.50 -19.45 -14.60
C GLN A 105 -9.04 -19.38 -14.47
N PRO A 106 -9.78 -20.18 -15.22
CA PRO A 106 -11.25 -20.25 -15.10
C PRO A 106 -11.75 -20.62 -13.71
N SER A 107 -10.93 -21.31 -12.91
CA SER A 107 -11.19 -21.61 -11.48
C SER A 107 -11.08 -20.40 -10.55
N GLY A 108 -10.60 -19.26 -11.03
CA GLY A 108 -10.24 -18.11 -10.23
C GLY A 108 -8.82 -18.16 -9.65
N LEU A 109 -8.06 -19.25 -9.88
CA LEU A 109 -6.69 -19.34 -9.43
C LEU A 109 -5.78 -18.39 -10.24
N LEU A 110 -5.05 -17.54 -9.53
CA LEU A 110 -4.11 -16.57 -10.08
C LEU A 110 -2.68 -17.12 -10.03
N ASN A 111 -2.45 -18.20 -10.76
CA ASN A 111 -1.13 -18.81 -10.90
C ASN A 111 -1.02 -19.56 -12.24
N ILE A 112 0.00 -19.24 -13.02
CA ILE A 112 0.39 -19.93 -14.25
C ILE A 112 1.85 -20.41 -14.22
N ALA A 113 2.55 -20.19 -13.12
CA ALA A 113 3.87 -20.72 -12.83
C ALA A 113 3.78 -22.12 -12.20
N GLU A 114 4.88 -22.63 -11.68
CA GLU A 114 4.91 -23.93 -11.03
C GLU A 114 3.95 -24.00 -9.80
N ALA A 115 3.42 -25.19 -9.53
CA ALA A 115 2.41 -25.41 -8.49
C ALA A 115 2.88 -25.00 -7.08
N ARG A 116 4.16 -25.19 -6.75
CA ARG A 116 4.73 -24.85 -5.42
C ARG A 116 4.70 -23.36 -5.10
N ARG A 117 4.52 -22.49 -6.09
CA ARG A 117 4.32 -21.05 -5.91
C ARG A 117 2.86 -20.66 -5.92
N GLY A 118 1.95 -21.61 -6.07
CA GLY A 118 0.53 -21.37 -6.34
C GLY A 118 -0.13 -20.49 -5.31
N THR A 119 0.04 -20.78 -4.03
CA THR A 119 -0.58 -20.00 -2.94
C THR A 119 0.02 -18.59 -2.82
N TYR A 120 1.34 -18.44 -2.97
CA TYR A 120 1.98 -17.12 -2.96
C TYR A 120 1.51 -16.25 -4.11
N ASN A 121 1.57 -16.78 -5.33
CA ASN A 121 1.17 -16.04 -6.52
C ASN A 121 -0.30 -15.65 -6.44
N HIS A 122 -1.14 -16.57 -6.01
CA HIS A 122 -2.57 -16.34 -5.84
C HIS A 122 -2.86 -15.28 -4.77
N GLY A 123 -2.24 -15.39 -3.61
CA GLY A 123 -2.42 -14.44 -2.51
C GLY A 123 -1.98 -13.02 -2.89
N LEU A 124 -0.76 -12.87 -3.43
CA LEU A 124 -0.22 -11.58 -3.87
C LEU A 124 -1.08 -10.96 -4.97
N SER A 125 -1.46 -11.76 -5.97
CA SER A 125 -2.27 -11.26 -7.09
C SER A 125 -3.68 -10.88 -6.62
N THR A 126 -4.32 -11.67 -5.75
CA THR A 126 -5.63 -11.35 -5.18
C THR A 126 -5.59 -10.05 -4.40
N PHE A 127 -4.57 -9.85 -3.55
CA PHE A 127 -4.38 -8.63 -2.79
C PHE A 127 -4.25 -7.41 -3.70
N VAL A 128 -3.38 -7.48 -4.71
CA VAL A 128 -3.13 -6.36 -5.63
C VAL A 128 -4.35 -6.03 -6.49
N LEU A 129 -5.08 -7.04 -6.98
CA LEU A 129 -6.33 -6.82 -7.70
C LEU A 129 -7.39 -6.18 -6.80
N GLY A 130 -7.42 -6.52 -5.50
CA GLY A 130 -8.27 -5.88 -4.50
C GLY A 130 -7.94 -4.40 -4.32
N GLN A 131 -6.66 -4.06 -4.20
CA GLN A 131 -6.19 -2.66 -4.15
C GLN A 131 -6.60 -1.90 -5.42
N ALA A 132 -6.31 -2.46 -6.59
CA ALA A 132 -6.67 -1.85 -7.87
C ALA A 132 -8.18 -1.64 -8.01
N TYR A 133 -9.01 -2.61 -7.56
CA TYR A 133 -10.46 -2.48 -7.55
C TYR A 133 -10.95 -1.33 -6.68
N GLY A 134 -10.45 -1.24 -5.45
CA GLY A 134 -10.81 -0.15 -4.52
C GLY A 134 -10.39 1.22 -5.01
N MET A 135 -9.29 1.31 -5.76
CA MET A 135 -8.75 2.58 -6.27
C MET A 135 -9.34 3.02 -7.61
N THR A 136 -9.93 2.11 -8.41
CA THR A 136 -10.30 2.41 -9.82
C THR A 136 -11.74 2.13 -10.18
N ASN A 137 -12.46 1.30 -9.43
CA ASN A 137 -13.78 0.76 -9.78
C ASN A 137 -13.81 0.05 -11.16
N ASP A 138 -12.70 -0.56 -11.58
CA ASP A 138 -12.66 -1.35 -12.82
C ASP A 138 -13.60 -2.56 -12.70
N ARG A 139 -14.68 -2.54 -13.47
CA ARG A 139 -15.76 -3.54 -13.39
C ARG A 139 -15.29 -4.97 -13.73
N ARG A 140 -14.16 -5.13 -14.41
CA ARG A 140 -13.59 -6.45 -14.73
C ARG A 140 -13.06 -7.15 -13.48
N LEU A 141 -12.63 -6.39 -12.48
CA LEU A 141 -11.98 -6.90 -11.27
C LEU A 141 -12.97 -7.53 -10.29
N GLY A 142 -14.18 -7.02 -10.17
CA GLY A 142 -15.17 -7.51 -9.20
C GLY A 142 -15.45 -9.02 -9.33
N PRO A 143 -15.90 -9.51 -10.50
CA PRO A 143 -16.15 -10.94 -10.70
C PRO A 143 -14.91 -11.82 -10.54
N LEU A 144 -13.73 -11.34 -10.97
CA LEU A 144 -12.47 -12.05 -10.81
C LEU A 144 -12.07 -12.17 -9.33
N LEU A 145 -12.22 -11.10 -8.57
CA LEU A 145 -11.95 -11.09 -7.14
C LEU A 145 -12.88 -12.02 -6.37
N ASP A 146 -14.17 -12.07 -6.71
CA ASP A 146 -15.11 -13.01 -6.10
C ASP A 146 -14.65 -14.47 -6.28
N GLN A 147 -14.20 -14.82 -7.48
CA GLN A 147 -13.64 -16.15 -7.74
C GLN A 147 -12.33 -16.39 -7.01
N ALA A 148 -11.42 -15.42 -7.04
CA ALA A 148 -10.12 -15.53 -6.37
C ALA A 148 -10.28 -15.69 -4.86
N LEU A 149 -11.18 -14.94 -4.22
CA LEU A 149 -11.44 -15.05 -2.79
C LEU A 149 -12.03 -16.42 -2.41
N LYS A 150 -12.85 -17.03 -3.28
CA LYS A 150 -13.33 -18.41 -3.07
C LYS A 150 -12.17 -19.40 -3.08
N VAL A 151 -11.19 -19.23 -3.95
CA VAL A 151 -9.98 -20.06 -3.94
C VAL A 151 -9.20 -19.89 -2.64
N VAL A 152 -9.04 -18.65 -2.14
CA VAL A 152 -8.40 -18.40 -0.83
C VAL A 152 -9.13 -19.15 0.27
N GLN A 153 -10.45 -18.98 0.38
CA GLN A 153 -11.28 -19.62 1.43
C GLN A 153 -11.22 -21.14 1.37
N ASN A 154 -11.39 -21.70 0.17
CA ASN A 154 -11.41 -23.16 -0.02
C ASN A 154 -10.03 -23.83 0.13
N SER A 155 -8.95 -23.06 0.02
CA SER A 155 -7.58 -23.55 0.20
C SER A 155 -7.10 -23.50 1.64
N GLN A 156 -7.88 -22.91 2.56
CA GLN A 156 -7.50 -22.82 3.96
C GLN A 156 -7.45 -24.22 4.59
N CYS A 157 -6.39 -24.49 5.34
CA CYS A 157 -6.21 -25.74 6.08
C CYS A 157 -7.04 -25.74 7.37
N GLY A 158 -7.26 -26.92 7.96
CA GLY A 158 -8.05 -27.06 9.18
C GLY A 158 -7.46 -26.36 10.41
N ASP A 159 -6.17 -26.06 10.40
CA ASP A 159 -5.46 -25.28 11.41
C ASP A 159 -5.51 -23.77 11.19
N GLY A 160 -6.17 -23.33 10.10
CA GLY A 160 -6.33 -21.92 9.73
C GLY A 160 -5.23 -21.36 8.81
N GLY A 161 -4.18 -22.15 8.53
CA GLY A 161 -3.11 -21.77 7.62
C GLY A 161 -3.39 -22.08 6.15
N TRP A 162 -2.41 -21.82 5.29
CA TRP A 162 -2.42 -22.18 3.87
C TRP A 162 -1.14 -22.90 3.49
N ASP A 163 -1.28 -23.96 2.69
CA ASP A 163 -0.18 -24.72 2.13
C ASP A 163 0.43 -24.00 0.91
N TYR A 164 1.64 -24.41 0.49
CA TYR A 164 2.30 -23.87 -0.71
C TYR A 164 1.51 -24.11 -2.00
N VAL A 165 0.78 -25.21 -2.05
CA VAL A 165 -0.06 -25.59 -3.19
C VAL A 165 -1.53 -25.44 -2.80
N PRO A 166 -2.33 -24.63 -3.51
CA PRO A 166 -3.75 -24.55 -3.26
C PRO A 166 -4.40 -25.91 -3.40
N LYS A 167 -5.31 -26.25 -2.50
CA LYS A 167 -6.08 -27.50 -2.63
C LYS A 167 -6.84 -27.50 -3.94
N ARG A 168 -6.74 -28.58 -4.70
CA ARG A 168 -7.60 -28.79 -5.88
C ARG A 168 -9.03 -28.98 -5.39
N GLN A 169 -9.94 -28.19 -5.96
CA GLN A 169 -11.37 -28.42 -5.82
C GLN A 169 -11.81 -29.58 -6.70
#